data_4c66baaba727d008c69cbf1840cbb0c0
#
_entry.id   4c66baaba727d008c69cbf1840cbb0c0
#
_cell.length_a   1.000
_cell.length_b   1.000
_cell.length_c   1.000
_cell.angle_alpha   90.00
_cell.angle_beta   90.00
_cell.angle_gamma   90.00
#
_symmetry.space_group_name_H-M   'P 1'
#
loop_
_entity.id
_entity.type
_entity.pdbx_description
1 polymer ?
#
loop_
_entity_poly.entity_id
_entity_poly.type
_entity_poly.pdbx_seq_one_letter_code
_entity_poly.pdbx_strand_id
1 'polypeptide(L)'
;METTKFQHTWVLWYFDPRNKDWSLSNYKKIADIGTPQQFWTIVSSIPKEAWECGYFFFMRRGYRPIWEVPENEQGGSWSKKISTATIHETAIELMVHAMADKDGLLVSQTDSLVGFSTSPKGEHNVVKIWNTKSSLNSKALLNTSMAKFPITDDVVYTAHKSRR
;
A
#
# COMPACT_ATOMS: atom_id res chain seq x y z
N MET A 1 -26.96 14.84 -7.23
CA MET A 1 -25.59 15.21 -6.83
C MET A 1 -24.62 14.17 -7.39
N GLU A 2 -23.67 14.61 -8.16
CA GLU A 2 -22.68 13.70 -8.72
C GLU A 2 -21.71 13.20 -7.64
N THR A 3 -21.43 11.90 -7.67
CA THR A 3 -20.43 11.31 -6.79
C THR A 3 -19.05 11.67 -7.31
N THR A 4 -18.20 12.24 -6.44
CA THR A 4 -16.80 12.51 -6.77
C THR A 4 -16.07 11.20 -6.99
N LYS A 5 -15.31 11.11 -8.09
CA LYS A 5 -14.49 9.93 -8.41
C LYS A 5 -13.03 10.26 -8.27
N PHE A 6 -12.26 9.29 -7.78
CA PHE A 6 -10.81 9.39 -7.79
C PHE A 6 -10.26 9.27 -9.21
N GLN A 7 -9.05 9.80 -9.44
CA GLN A 7 -8.35 9.66 -10.71
C GLN A 7 -8.17 8.20 -11.11
N HIS A 8 -7.88 7.34 -10.14
CA HIS A 8 -7.71 5.90 -10.34
C HIS A 8 -8.70 5.14 -9.46
N THR A 9 -9.01 3.92 -9.87
CA THR A 9 -9.70 2.96 -8.99
C THR A 9 -8.64 2.16 -8.25
N TRP A 10 -8.87 1.96 -6.96
CA TRP A 10 -7.99 1.23 -6.07
C TRP A 10 -8.65 -0.08 -5.67
N VAL A 11 -7.84 -1.09 -5.40
CA VAL A 11 -8.33 -2.39 -4.94
C VAL A 11 -7.69 -2.70 -3.61
N LEU A 12 -8.52 -3.01 -2.62
CA LEU A 12 -8.02 -3.47 -1.32
C LEU A 12 -8.04 -4.98 -1.30
N TRP A 13 -6.87 -5.57 -1.04
CA TRP A 13 -6.66 -7.01 -0.95
C TRP A 13 -6.29 -7.40 0.47
N TYR A 14 -6.65 -8.63 0.84
CA TYR A 14 -6.32 -9.20 2.14
C TYR A 14 -5.70 -10.59 1.96
N PHE A 15 -4.70 -10.89 2.79
CA PHE A 15 -4.09 -12.21 2.86
C PHE A 15 -4.09 -12.66 4.33
N ASP A 16 -4.63 -13.86 4.60
CA ASP A 16 -4.69 -14.43 5.95
C ASP A 16 -3.28 -14.89 6.35
N PRO A 17 -2.70 -14.36 7.45
CA PRO A 17 -1.34 -14.71 7.86
C PRO A 17 -1.19 -16.17 8.32
N ARG A 18 -2.29 -16.87 8.58
CA ARG A 18 -2.28 -18.29 8.90
C ARG A 18 -2.09 -19.16 7.66
N ASN A 19 -2.32 -18.61 6.47
CA ASN A 19 -2.12 -19.33 5.21
C ASN A 19 -0.64 -19.29 4.83
N LYS A 20 -0.06 -20.45 4.54
CA LYS A 20 1.36 -20.57 4.18
C LYS A 20 1.58 -20.63 2.67
N ASP A 21 0.51 -20.68 1.89
CA ASP A 21 0.55 -20.70 0.43
C ASP A 21 0.35 -19.30 -0.11
N TRP A 22 1.42 -18.68 -0.62
CA TRP A 22 1.43 -17.32 -1.16
C TRP A 22 1.00 -17.24 -2.62
N SER A 23 0.29 -18.24 -3.13
CA SER A 23 -0.29 -18.18 -4.48
C SER A 23 -1.32 -17.07 -4.58
N LEU A 24 -1.40 -16.43 -5.74
CA LEU A 24 -2.33 -15.31 -5.98
C LEU A 24 -3.78 -15.68 -5.63
N SER A 25 -4.19 -16.92 -5.86
CA SER A 25 -5.54 -17.39 -5.57
C SER A 25 -5.92 -17.28 -4.08
N ASN A 26 -4.94 -17.18 -3.19
CA ASN A 26 -5.17 -17.06 -1.74
C ASN A 26 -5.27 -15.60 -1.26
N TYR A 27 -5.03 -14.64 -2.14
CA TYR A 27 -5.26 -13.23 -1.85
C TYR A 27 -6.72 -12.92 -2.12
N LYS A 28 -7.39 -12.33 -1.15
CA LYS A 28 -8.83 -12.03 -1.25
C LYS A 28 -9.04 -10.57 -1.58
N LYS A 29 -9.77 -10.32 -2.66
CA LYS A 29 -10.19 -8.97 -3.00
C LYS A 29 -11.33 -8.58 -2.08
N ILE A 30 -11.13 -7.50 -1.29
CA ILE A 30 -12.16 -6.98 -0.40
C ILE A 30 -13.10 -6.06 -1.16
N ALA A 31 -12.56 -5.10 -1.91
CA ALA A 31 -13.38 -4.12 -2.61
C ALA A 31 -12.60 -3.36 -3.68
N ASP A 32 -13.35 -2.87 -4.66
CA ASP A 32 -12.90 -1.80 -5.56
C ASP A 32 -13.27 -0.46 -4.93
N ILE A 33 -12.36 0.50 -4.92
CA ILE A 33 -12.55 1.82 -4.31
C ILE A 33 -12.25 2.88 -5.35
N GLY A 34 -13.29 3.54 -5.85
CA GLY A 34 -13.17 4.60 -6.85
C GLY A 34 -13.73 5.94 -6.40
N THR A 35 -14.36 5.99 -5.22
CA THR A 35 -14.98 7.21 -4.68
C THR A 35 -14.72 7.32 -3.17
N PRO A 36 -14.78 8.55 -2.60
CA PRO A 36 -14.68 8.75 -1.15
C PRO A 36 -15.73 7.96 -0.36
N GLN A 37 -16.94 7.86 -0.88
CA GLN A 37 -18.02 7.15 -0.22
C GLN A 37 -17.71 5.65 -0.09
N GLN A 38 -17.21 5.04 -1.17
CA GLN A 38 -16.79 3.64 -1.15
C GLN A 38 -15.65 3.43 -0.17
N PHE A 39 -14.67 4.35 -0.15
CA PHE A 39 -13.54 4.29 0.77
C PHE A 39 -13.99 4.25 2.22
N TRP A 40 -14.81 5.24 2.65
CA TRP A 40 -15.24 5.33 4.03
C TRP A 40 -16.13 4.15 4.45
N THR A 41 -16.97 3.66 3.53
CA THR A 41 -17.80 2.49 3.79
C THR A 41 -16.94 1.26 4.09
N ILE A 42 -15.92 1.02 3.28
CA ILE A 42 -15.04 -0.16 3.44
C ILE A 42 -14.16 -0.02 4.68
N VAL A 43 -13.53 1.12 4.87
CA VAL A 43 -12.62 1.34 6.00
C VAL A 43 -13.38 1.23 7.33
N SER A 44 -14.61 1.77 7.39
CA SER A 44 -15.44 1.70 8.59
C SER A 44 -15.87 0.26 8.93
N SER A 45 -15.88 -0.64 7.96
CA SER A 45 -16.27 -2.04 8.15
C SER A 45 -15.12 -2.93 8.61
N ILE A 46 -13.88 -2.45 8.54
CA ILE A 46 -12.69 -3.23 8.90
C ILE A 46 -12.22 -2.78 10.29
N PRO A 47 -12.25 -3.67 11.30
CA PRO A 47 -11.84 -3.30 12.65
C PRO A 47 -10.33 -3.04 12.70
N LYS A 48 -9.92 -2.21 13.65
CA LYS A 48 -8.50 -1.88 13.90
C LYS A 48 -7.65 -3.14 14.05
N GLU A 49 -8.16 -4.13 14.76
CA GLU A 49 -7.46 -5.39 15.06
C GLU A 49 -7.12 -6.16 13.78
N ALA A 50 -7.94 -6.05 12.75
CA ALA A 50 -7.64 -6.71 11.47
C ALA A 50 -6.35 -6.17 10.85
N TRP A 51 -6.14 -4.85 10.92
CA TRP A 51 -4.91 -4.22 10.43
C TRP A 51 -3.69 -4.65 11.24
N GLU A 52 -3.88 -4.90 12.52
CA GLU A 52 -2.79 -5.32 13.42
C GLU A 52 -2.33 -6.74 13.15
N CYS A 53 -3.23 -7.60 12.67
CA CYS A 53 -2.99 -9.05 12.54
C CYS A 53 -2.91 -9.55 11.10
N GLY A 54 -3.44 -8.82 10.11
CA GLY A 54 -3.55 -9.30 8.73
C GLY A 54 -2.62 -8.60 7.77
N TYR A 55 -2.40 -9.24 6.61
CA TYR A 55 -1.69 -8.62 5.50
C TYR A 55 -2.69 -7.89 4.61
N PHE A 56 -2.47 -6.61 4.35
CA PHE A 56 -3.31 -5.80 3.47
C PHE A 56 -2.48 -5.22 2.34
N PHE A 57 -3.12 -5.14 1.17
CA PHE A 57 -2.51 -4.59 -0.04
C PHE A 57 -3.51 -3.63 -0.66
N PHE A 58 -3.16 -2.35 -0.71
CA PHE A 58 -3.98 -1.31 -1.32
C PHE A 58 -3.31 -0.92 -2.63
N MET A 59 -3.78 -1.51 -3.73
CA MET A 59 -3.13 -1.43 -5.03
C MET A 59 -4.01 -0.72 -6.04
N ARG A 60 -3.40 0.04 -6.94
CA ARG A 60 -4.09 0.60 -8.09
C ARG A 60 -4.64 -0.54 -8.94
N ARG A 61 -5.86 -0.40 -9.46
CA ARG A 61 -6.47 -1.42 -10.33
C ARG A 61 -5.53 -1.76 -11.48
N GLY A 62 -5.38 -3.04 -11.75
CA GLY A 62 -4.45 -3.55 -12.76
C GLY A 62 -3.13 -4.06 -12.20
N TYR A 63 -2.89 -3.83 -10.90
CA TYR A 63 -1.67 -4.26 -10.22
C TYR A 63 -2.03 -5.29 -9.16
N ARG A 64 -1.73 -6.57 -9.45
CA ARG A 64 -1.99 -7.67 -8.51
C ARG A 64 -1.06 -7.58 -7.30
N PRO A 65 -1.47 -8.08 -6.12
CA PRO A 65 -0.74 -7.84 -4.87
C PRO A 65 0.46 -8.76 -4.64
N ILE A 66 1.15 -9.17 -5.69
CA ILE A 66 2.37 -9.96 -5.61
C ILE A 66 3.43 -9.34 -6.52
N TRP A 67 4.72 -9.50 -6.15
CA TRP A 67 5.79 -8.87 -6.93
C TRP A 67 6.18 -9.65 -8.19
N GLU A 68 5.84 -10.93 -8.25
CA GLU A 68 6.28 -11.85 -9.31
C GLU A 68 5.51 -11.68 -10.63
N VAL A 69 4.40 -10.93 -10.63
CA VAL A 69 3.61 -10.74 -11.84
C VAL A 69 4.25 -9.70 -12.77
N PRO A 70 3.99 -9.78 -14.10
CA PRO A 70 4.64 -8.88 -15.07
C PRO A 70 4.48 -7.39 -14.77
N GLU A 71 3.31 -6.97 -14.27
CA GLU A 71 3.05 -5.56 -13.98
C GLU A 71 3.90 -5.03 -12.81
N ASN A 72 4.45 -5.90 -11.94
CA ASN A 72 5.19 -5.51 -10.74
C ASN A 72 6.66 -5.90 -10.77
N GLU A 73 7.06 -6.87 -11.59
CA GLU A 73 8.40 -7.47 -11.47
C GLU A 73 9.56 -6.51 -11.74
N GLN A 74 9.32 -5.44 -12.51
CA GLN A 74 10.34 -4.43 -12.82
C GLN A 74 10.43 -3.34 -11.74
N GLY A 75 9.54 -3.35 -10.79
CA GLY A 75 9.45 -2.35 -9.73
C GLY A 75 10.14 -2.77 -8.45
N GLY A 76 9.74 -2.14 -7.38
CA GLY A 76 10.24 -2.39 -6.04
C GLY A 76 9.38 -1.69 -5.00
N SER A 77 9.92 -1.56 -3.80
CA SER A 77 9.20 -0.88 -2.72
C SER A 77 10.15 -0.20 -1.75
N TRP A 78 9.68 0.93 -1.20
CA TRP A 78 10.26 1.55 -0.01
C TRP A 78 9.60 0.93 1.21
N SER A 79 10.38 0.41 2.14
CA SER A 79 9.86 -0.24 3.34
C SER A 79 10.29 0.48 4.60
N LYS A 80 9.41 0.43 5.60
CA LYS A 80 9.64 1.02 6.92
C LYS A 80 8.91 0.20 7.96
N LYS A 81 9.51 0.06 9.13
CA LYS A 81 8.86 -0.56 10.29
C LYS A 81 7.97 0.47 10.97
N ILE A 82 6.71 0.11 11.19
CA ILE A 82 5.72 0.95 11.87
C ILE A 82 5.19 0.17 13.08
N SER A 83 5.05 0.83 14.22
CA SER A 83 4.50 0.17 15.42
C SER A 83 3.11 -0.41 15.12
N THR A 84 2.86 -1.62 15.58
CA THR A 84 1.54 -2.26 15.45
C THR A 84 0.46 -1.42 16.13
N ALA A 85 0.80 -0.72 17.21
CA ALA A 85 -0.14 0.16 17.91
C ALA A 85 -0.70 1.29 17.04
N THR A 86 0.04 1.72 16.02
CA THR A 86 -0.37 2.83 15.13
C THR A 86 -0.66 2.38 13.69
N ILE A 87 -0.65 1.10 13.40
CA ILE A 87 -0.76 0.62 12.02
C ILE A 87 -2.09 0.99 11.36
N HIS A 88 -3.18 0.93 12.11
CA HIS A 88 -4.51 1.30 11.58
C HIS A 88 -4.53 2.75 11.11
N GLU A 89 -4.05 3.67 11.94
CA GLU A 89 -3.97 5.10 11.62
C GLU A 89 -3.03 5.35 10.44
N THR A 90 -1.90 4.64 10.41
CA THR A 90 -0.93 4.73 9.31
C THR A 90 -1.56 4.28 8.00
N ALA A 91 -2.27 3.15 8.00
CA ALA A 91 -2.93 2.63 6.80
C ALA A 91 -3.96 3.62 6.25
N ILE A 92 -4.77 4.24 7.12
CA ILE A 92 -5.75 5.24 6.70
C ILE A 92 -5.05 6.43 6.07
N GLU A 93 -4.01 6.96 6.70
CA GLU A 93 -3.24 8.09 6.15
C GLU A 93 -2.67 7.75 4.77
N LEU A 94 -2.05 6.59 4.63
CA LEU A 94 -1.47 6.18 3.35
C LEU A 94 -2.52 5.98 2.27
N MET A 95 -3.69 5.42 2.61
CA MET A 95 -4.78 5.28 1.64
C MET A 95 -5.29 6.63 1.17
N VAL A 96 -5.46 7.58 2.10
CA VAL A 96 -5.91 8.94 1.75
C VAL A 96 -4.91 9.61 0.81
N HIS A 97 -3.61 9.52 1.11
CA HIS A 97 -2.58 10.09 0.24
C HIS A 97 -2.51 9.36 -1.11
N ALA A 98 -2.67 8.04 -1.14
CA ALA A 98 -2.66 7.28 -2.39
C ALA A 98 -3.76 7.75 -3.34
N MET A 99 -4.95 8.03 -2.81
CA MET A 99 -6.11 8.43 -3.59
C MET A 99 -6.14 9.92 -3.94
N ALA A 100 -5.28 10.72 -3.30
CA ALA A 100 -5.29 12.17 -3.47
C ALA A 100 -4.71 12.59 -4.83
N ASP A 101 -5.30 13.62 -5.44
CA ASP A 101 -4.78 14.21 -6.68
C ASP A 101 -3.52 15.05 -6.43
N LYS A 102 -3.40 15.58 -5.22
CA LYS A 102 -2.27 16.38 -4.76
C LYS A 102 -1.79 15.84 -3.42
N ASP A 103 -0.50 16.04 -3.12
CA ASP A 103 0.10 15.58 -1.87
C ASP A 103 -0.08 14.08 -1.66
N GLY A 104 0.11 13.31 -2.74
CA GLY A 104 0.00 11.86 -2.73
C GLY A 104 1.14 11.17 -2.00
N LEU A 105 1.25 9.85 -2.15
CA LEU A 105 2.38 9.10 -1.59
C LEU A 105 3.70 9.50 -2.24
N LEU A 106 3.67 9.83 -3.53
CA LEU A 106 4.84 10.30 -4.28
C LEU A 106 4.65 11.77 -4.66
N VAL A 107 5.73 12.54 -4.57
CA VAL A 107 5.73 13.97 -4.95
C VAL A 107 6.11 14.20 -6.41
N SER A 108 6.72 13.19 -7.05
CA SER A 108 7.02 13.20 -8.47
C SER A 108 7.00 11.78 -9.00
N GLN A 109 7.02 11.59 -10.32
CA GLN A 109 6.89 10.27 -10.95
C GLN A 109 5.65 9.53 -10.44
N THR A 110 4.55 10.27 -10.27
CA THR A 110 3.34 9.77 -9.60
C THR A 110 2.68 8.62 -10.35
N ASP A 111 2.85 8.55 -11.67
CA ASP A 111 2.33 7.44 -12.47
C ASP A 111 3.02 6.10 -12.16
N SER A 112 4.19 6.14 -11.51
CA SER A 112 4.91 4.93 -11.12
C SER A 112 4.35 4.28 -9.86
N LEU A 113 3.44 4.94 -9.14
CA LEU A 113 2.88 4.41 -7.91
C LEU A 113 1.98 3.20 -8.19
N VAL A 114 2.25 2.09 -7.51
CA VAL A 114 1.39 0.91 -7.51
C VAL A 114 0.40 0.95 -6.34
N GLY A 115 0.90 1.25 -5.16
CA GLY A 115 0.12 1.27 -3.93
C GLY A 115 1.00 1.00 -2.72
N PHE A 116 0.41 0.45 -1.66
CA PHE A 116 1.19 0.08 -0.48
C PHE A 116 0.65 -1.22 0.14
N SER A 117 1.47 -1.82 0.99
CA SER A 117 1.09 -3.02 1.74
C SER A 117 1.49 -2.91 3.20
N THR A 118 0.78 -3.64 4.05
CA THR A 118 1.08 -3.77 5.48
C THR A 118 1.24 -5.25 5.82
N SER A 119 2.31 -5.58 6.58
CA SER A 119 2.63 -6.96 6.92
C SER A 119 2.94 -7.04 8.42
N PRO A 120 2.13 -7.75 9.21
CA PRO A 120 2.37 -7.86 10.64
C PRO A 120 3.61 -8.70 10.95
N LYS A 121 4.43 -8.23 11.88
CA LYS A 121 5.65 -8.89 12.34
C LYS A 121 5.75 -8.79 13.87
N GLY A 122 4.66 -9.10 14.60
CA GLY A 122 4.62 -8.99 16.05
C GLY A 122 4.34 -7.57 16.52
N GLU A 123 5.29 -6.95 17.20
CA GLU A 123 5.13 -5.61 17.76
C GLU A 123 5.21 -4.51 16.71
N HIS A 124 5.66 -4.84 15.51
CA HIS A 124 5.70 -3.88 14.40
C HIS A 124 5.10 -4.49 13.14
N ASN A 125 4.76 -3.62 12.21
CA ASN A 125 4.37 -3.98 10.85
C ASN A 125 5.44 -3.47 9.90
N VAL A 126 5.65 -4.17 8.80
CA VAL A 126 6.46 -3.67 7.70
C VAL A 126 5.50 -3.05 6.69
N VAL A 127 5.62 -1.75 6.48
CA VAL A 127 4.82 -1.01 5.51
C VAL A 127 5.68 -0.75 4.29
N LYS A 128 5.16 -1.09 3.10
CA LYS A 128 5.89 -0.93 1.84
C LYS A 128 5.08 -0.09 0.88
N ILE A 129 5.71 0.93 0.30
CA ILE A 129 5.14 1.70 -0.81
C ILE A 129 5.76 1.16 -2.10
N TRP A 130 4.91 0.69 -3.00
CA TRP A 130 5.32 -0.02 -4.21
C TRP A 130 5.32 0.90 -5.43
N ASN A 131 6.32 0.74 -6.30
CA ASN A 131 6.34 1.42 -7.60
C ASN A 131 6.60 0.46 -8.75
N THR A 132 6.46 0.96 -9.99
CA THR A 132 6.55 0.15 -11.20
C THR A 132 7.96 0.00 -11.74
N LYS A 133 8.90 0.85 -11.31
CA LYS A 133 10.26 0.90 -11.86
C LYS A 133 11.31 0.99 -10.76
N SER A 134 12.17 -0.01 -10.67
CA SER A 134 13.22 -0.05 -9.65
C SER A 134 14.31 1.01 -9.84
N SER A 135 14.41 1.61 -11.03
CA SER A 135 15.32 2.75 -11.25
C SER A 135 14.84 4.01 -10.52
N LEU A 136 13.56 4.09 -10.16
CA LEU A 136 12.97 5.21 -9.42
C LEU A 136 13.00 4.88 -7.93
N ASN A 137 14.20 4.81 -7.36
CA ASN A 137 14.40 4.29 -6.01
C ASN A 137 14.76 5.35 -4.96
N SER A 138 14.78 6.62 -5.32
CA SER A 138 15.16 7.69 -4.40
C SER A 138 14.07 7.98 -3.39
N LYS A 139 14.45 8.14 -2.11
CA LYS A 139 13.52 8.62 -1.07
C LYS A 139 12.97 10.01 -1.35
N ALA A 140 13.66 10.80 -2.18
CA ALA A 140 13.20 12.14 -2.56
C ALA A 140 11.88 12.11 -3.33
N LEU A 141 11.50 10.95 -3.88
CA LEU A 141 10.21 10.78 -4.55
C LEU A 141 9.05 10.66 -3.56
N LEU A 142 9.33 10.33 -2.30
CA LEU A 142 8.30 10.13 -1.27
C LEU A 142 7.84 11.46 -0.68
N ASN A 143 6.56 11.53 -0.35
CA ASN A 143 5.98 12.68 0.33
C ASN A 143 6.47 12.73 1.78
N THR A 144 7.12 13.84 2.15
CA THR A 144 7.68 14.02 3.49
C THR A 144 6.67 14.53 4.51
N SER A 145 5.45 14.85 4.09
CA SER A 145 4.41 15.39 4.98
C SER A 145 3.52 14.32 5.62
N MET A 146 3.79 13.05 5.37
CA MET A 146 3.02 11.93 5.96
C MET A 146 3.45 11.71 7.42
N ALA A 147 2.60 12.14 8.35
CA ALA A 147 2.93 12.12 9.79
C ALA A 147 3.17 10.70 10.32
N LYS A 148 2.43 9.72 9.81
CA LYS A 148 2.50 8.33 10.28
C LYS A 148 3.52 7.49 9.51
N PHE A 149 4.13 8.05 8.47
CA PHE A 149 5.18 7.39 7.69
C PHE A 149 6.30 8.40 7.43
N PRO A 150 7.03 8.81 8.49
CA PRO A 150 8.11 9.79 8.33
C PRO A 150 9.26 9.21 7.48
N ILE A 151 9.76 10.02 6.57
CA ILE A 151 10.85 9.61 5.68
C ILE A 151 12.19 9.86 6.38
N THR A 152 12.70 8.81 6.98
CA THR A 152 13.93 8.81 7.77
C THR A 152 14.94 7.82 7.17
N ASP A 153 16.13 7.73 7.74
CA ASP A 153 17.21 6.89 7.22
C ASP A 153 16.86 5.39 7.23
N ASP A 154 15.89 4.98 8.05
CA ASP A 154 15.44 3.58 8.13
C ASP A 154 14.51 3.16 7.00
N VAL A 155 14.10 4.08 6.13
CA VAL A 155 13.35 3.73 4.91
C VAL A 155 14.31 3.12 3.90
N VAL A 156 14.03 1.88 3.46
CA VAL A 156 14.90 1.12 2.57
C VAL A 156 14.15 0.76 1.30
N TYR A 157 14.75 1.02 0.14
CA TYR A 157 14.21 0.57 -1.15
C TYR A 157 14.80 -0.78 -1.53
N THR A 158 13.94 -1.70 -1.95
CA THR A 158 14.35 -3.02 -2.46
C THR A 158 13.66 -3.28 -3.79
N ALA A 159 14.45 -3.55 -4.83
CA ALA A 159 13.91 -3.95 -6.13
C ALA A 159 13.34 -5.37 -6.02
N HIS A 160 12.21 -5.62 -6.69
CA HIS A 160 11.54 -6.93 -6.60
C HIS A 160 12.42 -8.06 -7.15
N LYS A 161 13.11 -7.83 -8.26
CA LYS A 161 13.97 -8.86 -8.86
C LYS A 161 15.17 -9.24 -8.00
N SER A 162 15.64 -8.38 -7.11
CA SER A 162 16.77 -8.67 -6.22
C SER A 162 16.42 -9.67 -5.12
N ARG A 163 15.14 -10.06 -4.99
CA ARG A 163 14.66 -11.02 -3.99
C ARG A 163 14.81 -12.48 -4.40
N ARG A 164 15.23 -12.72 -5.62
CA ARG A 164 15.43 -14.06 -6.14
C ARG A 164 16.72 -14.70 -5.65
#